data_b34f8c983605ddd90834849811cc7733
#
_entry.id   b34f8c983605ddd90834849811cc7733
#
_cell.length_a   1.000
_cell.length_b   1.000
_cell.length_c   1.000
_cell.angle_alpha   90.00
_cell.angle_beta   90.00
_cell.angle_gamma   90.00
#
_symmetry.space_group_name_H-M   'P 1'
#
loop_
_entity.id
_entity.type
_entity.pdbx_description
1 polymer ?
#
loop_
_entity_poly.entity_id
_entity_poly.type
_entity_poly.pdbx_seq_one_letter_code
_entity_poly.pdbx_strand_id
1 'polypeptide(L)'
;PNAFNVSAFYSKQTDVSSNYYNSSYYNNYYNYYGGYGSYNGYYNNYESFLDDDKYVQMLGLSIGFGKRLRWPDDFFQLSAALSYQRYMLRDWNYFIISNGNCNNVNFSINLSRNSTDNQLFPRTGSEFMASVTLTPPWSLWDGKDYENLATAQTYEKNYERYQSEQQQKYRWIEYHKWKLKSRTFTPLTTGTKCLVLMTRVELGILGSYNKYKKSPF
;
A
#
# COMPACT_ATOMS: atom_id res chain seq x y z
N PRO A 1 25.43 16.59 -2.71
CA PRO A 1 24.89 16.29 -4.04
C PRO A 1 23.36 16.33 -4.01
N ASN A 2 22.78 16.81 -5.10
CA ASN A 2 21.35 16.80 -5.33
C ASN A 2 21.01 15.56 -6.18
N ALA A 3 19.89 14.93 -5.92
CA ALA A 3 19.38 13.83 -6.70
C ALA A 3 17.98 14.18 -7.21
N PHE A 4 17.70 13.86 -8.47
CA PHE A 4 16.39 14.00 -9.09
C PHE A 4 15.98 12.65 -9.64
N ASN A 5 14.73 12.27 -9.42
CA ASN A 5 14.17 10.99 -9.84
C ASN A 5 12.81 11.22 -10.50
N VAL A 6 12.59 10.57 -11.63
CA VAL A 6 11.28 10.44 -12.26
C VAL A 6 11.01 8.96 -12.45
N SER A 7 9.85 8.48 -12.04
CA SER A 7 9.46 7.10 -12.23
C SER A 7 8.02 6.99 -12.74
N ALA A 8 7.80 5.99 -13.57
CA ALA A 8 6.48 5.58 -14.04
C ALA A 8 6.38 4.06 -13.90
N PHE A 9 5.22 3.59 -13.50
CA PHE A 9 4.96 2.15 -13.42
C PHE A 9 3.52 1.83 -13.85
N TYR A 10 3.36 0.63 -14.35
CA TYR A 10 2.07 0.01 -14.62
C TYR A 10 2.08 -1.39 -14.01
N SER A 11 0.99 -1.75 -13.34
CA SER A 11 0.80 -3.09 -12.79
C SER A 11 -0.65 -3.53 -13.02
N LYS A 12 -0.85 -4.79 -13.39
CA LYS A 12 -2.16 -5.45 -13.41
C LYS A 12 -2.06 -6.70 -12.53
N GLN A 13 -3.00 -6.85 -11.64
CA GLN A 13 -3.17 -8.03 -10.80
C GLN A 13 -4.59 -8.58 -11.00
N THR A 14 -4.70 -9.86 -11.30
CA THR A 14 -5.96 -10.60 -11.43
C THR A 14 -6.19 -11.48 -10.21
N ASP A 15 -7.44 -11.74 -9.87
CA ASP A 15 -7.82 -12.65 -8.79
C ASP A 15 -7.78 -14.11 -9.24
N VAL A 16 -7.74 -15.02 -8.27
CA VAL A 16 -7.81 -16.47 -8.55
C VAL A 16 -9.27 -16.86 -8.71
N SER A 17 -9.58 -17.61 -9.77
CA SER A 17 -10.94 -18.10 -10.01
C SER A 17 -11.43 -18.97 -8.83
N SER A 18 -12.61 -18.65 -8.31
CA SER A 18 -13.27 -19.42 -7.24
C SER A 18 -13.57 -20.87 -7.62
N ASN A 19 -13.66 -21.18 -8.92
CA ASN A 19 -13.87 -22.51 -9.44
C ASN A 19 -12.69 -23.46 -9.19
N TYR A 20 -11.49 -22.92 -8.96
CA TYR A 20 -10.31 -23.72 -8.61
C TYR A 20 -10.50 -24.50 -7.30
N TYR A 21 -11.01 -23.84 -6.27
CA TYR A 21 -11.21 -24.49 -4.97
C TYR A 21 -12.29 -25.58 -5.02
N ASN A 22 -13.35 -25.38 -5.78
CA ASN A 22 -14.42 -26.36 -5.92
C ASN A 22 -13.99 -27.58 -6.76
N SER A 23 -13.28 -27.38 -7.87
CA SER A 23 -12.85 -28.49 -8.72
C SER A 23 -11.82 -29.41 -8.04
N SER A 24 -10.93 -28.84 -7.22
CA SER A 24 -9.94 -29.62 -6.48
C SER A 24 -10.57 -30.49 -5.37
N TYR A 25 -11.62 -30.00 -4.73
CA TYR A 25 -12.31 -30.74 -3.66
C TYR A 25 -13.13 -31.89 -4.21
N TYR A 26 -13.86 -31.70 -5.31
CA TYR A 26 -14.65 -32.76 -5.95
C TYR A 26 -13.78 -33.79 -6.63
N ASN A 27 -12.70 -33.45 -7.30
CA ASN A 27 -11.81 -34.43 -7.93
C ASN A 27 -11.09 -35.32 -6.89
N ASN A 28 -10.74 -34.81 -5.70
CA ASN A 28 -10.17 -35.62 -4.64
C ASN A 28 -11.19 -36.60 -4.03
N TYR A 29 -12.49 -36.24 -4.00
CA TYR A 29 -13.54 -37.12 -3.47
C TYR A 29 -13.84 -38.27 -4.41
N TYR A 30 -13.88 -38.04 -5.73
CA TYR A 30 -14.12 -39.09 -6.73
C TYR A 30 -12.94 -40.05 -6.90
N ASN A 31 -11.70 -39.62 -6.73
CA ASN A 31 -10.55 -40.49 -6.80
C ASN A 31 -10.39 -41.42 -5.58
N TYR A 32 -10.99 -41.11 -4.45
CA TYR A 32 -10.93 -41.95 -3.25
C TYR A 32 -11.94 -43.09 -3.26
N TYR A 33 -13.04 -43.01 -4.03
CA TYR A 33 -14.12 -44.00 -4.07
C TYR A 33 -14.19 -44.86 -5.36
N GLY A 34 -13.08 -45.06 -6.01
CA GLY A 34 -12.92 -46.18 -6.95
C GLY A 34 -13.66 -46.05 -8.27
N GLY A 35 -12.94 -45.81 -9.30
CA GLY A 35 -13.35 -46.01 -10.68
C GLY A 35 -12.15 -46.32 -11.55
N TYR A 36 -12.07 -47.55 -12.00
CA TYR A 36 -11.12 -47.95 -13.04
C TYR A 36 -11.33 -47.16 -14.32
N GLY A 37 -10.29 -46.55 -14.83
CA GLY A 37 -10.07 -46.29 -16.25
C GLY A 37 -10.64 -45.00 -16.81
N SER A 38 -9.80 -44.02 -16.94
CA SER A 38 -9.62 -43.27 -18.19
C SER A 38 -8.32 -42.47 -18.10
N TYR A 39 -7.32 -42.86 -18.89
CA TYR A 39 -6.17 -42.01 -19.21
C TYR A 39 -6.65 -40.88 -20.12
N ASN A 40 -7.07 -39.79 -19.56
CA ASN A 40 -7.21 -38.53 -20.27
C ASN A 40 -6.12 -37.60 -19.85
N GLY A 41 -5.31 -37.19 -20.84
CA GLY A 41 -4.09 -36.44 -20.67
C GLY A 41 -4.25 -35.20 -19.84
N TYR A 42 -3.35 -35.02 -18.91
CA TYR A 42 -3.10 -33.79 -18.18
C TYR A 42 -2.59 -32.70 -19.15
N TYR A 43 -3.50 -32.06 -19.87
CA TYR A 43 -3.25 -30.71 -20.35
C TYR A 43 -3.71 -29.76 -19.24
N ASN A 44 -2.83 -29.46 -18.31
CA ASN A 44 -3.01 -28.39 -17.37
C ASN A 44 -2.94 -27.06 -18.15
N ASN A 45 -4.09 -26.55 -18.58
CA ASN A 45 -4.24 -25.16 -18.93
C ASN A 45 -4.09 -24.32 -17.66
N TYR A 46 -2.86 -23.93 -17.34
CA TYR A 46 -2.57 -22.99 -16.24
C TYR A 46 -3.24 -21.63 -16.43
N GLU A 47 -3.69 -21.30 -17.65
CA GLU A 47 -4.41 -20.06 -17.96
C GLU A 47 -5.84 -20.01 -17.38
N SER A 48 -6.43 -21.15 -16.99
CA SER A 48 -7.82 -21.18 -16.50
C SER A 48 -7.97 -20.87 -15.01
N PHE A 49 -6.91 -20.64 -14.26
CA PHE A 49 -6.96 -20.39 -12.82
C PHE A 49 -7.10 -18.91 -12.46
N LEU A 50 -6.82 -18.02 -13.38
CA LEU A 50 -6.98 -16.59 -13.19
C LEU A 50 -8.36 -16.14 -13.67
N ASP A 51 -9.05 -15.39 -12.84
CA ASP A 51 -10.31 -14.74 -13.22
C ASP A 51 -9.98 -13.39 -13.86
N ASP A 52 -9.85 -13.37 -15.18
CA ASP A 52 -9.51 -12.17 -15.93
C ASP A 52 -10.57 -11.05 -15.83
N ASP A 53 -11.77 -11.40 -15.38
CA ASP A 53 -12.84 -10.42 -15.14
C ASP A 53 -12.68 -9.68 -13.82
N LYS A 54 -11.89 -10.23 -12.87
CA LYS A 54 -11.59 -9.61 -11.58
C LYS A 54 -10.16 -9.13 -11.54
N TYR A 55 -9.98 -7.82 -11.56
CA TYR A 55 -8.64 -7.26 -11.58
C TYR A 55 -8.52 -5.91 -10.89
N VAL A 56 -7.32 -5.58 -10.50
CA VAL A 56 -6.86 -4.22 -10.20
C VAL A 56 -5.72 -3.84 -11.14
N GLN A 57 -5.88 -2.73 -11.82
CA GLN A 57 -4.81 -2.11 -12.61
C GLN A 57 -4.34 -0.85 -11.91
N MET A 58 -3.05 -0.66 -11.86
CA MET A 58 -2.43 0.53 -11.27
C MET A 58 -1.52 1.19 -12.29
N LEU A 59 -1.72 2.49 -12.49
CA LEU A 59 -0.82 3.36 -13.22
C LEU A 59 -0.26 4.39 -12.25
N GLY A 60 1.05 4.52 -12.18
CA GLY A 60 1.69 5.46 -11.29
C GLY A 60 2.77 6.29 -11.97
N LEU A 61 2.84 7.56 -11.59
CA LEU A 61 3.86 8.52 -11.98
C LEU A 61 4.39 9.17 -10.71
N SER A 62 5.71 9.34 -10.60
CA SER A 62 6.28 10.10 -9.50
C SER A 62 7.50 10.90 -9.91
N ILE A 63 7.65 12.05 -9.27
CA ILE A 63 8.78 12.96 -9.41
C ILE A 63 9.33 13.19 -8.01
N GLY A 64 10.62 12.96 -7.83
CA GLY A 64 11.28 13.08 -6.54
C GLY A 64 12.55 13.94 -6.63
N PHE A 65 12.81 14.63 -5.54
CA PHE A 65 14.02 15.39 -5.33
C PHE A 65 14.64 15.03 -3.99
N GLY A 66 15.95 14.82 -3.97
CA GLY A 66 16.70 14.48 -2.77
C GLY A 66 17.93 15.37 -2.62
N LYS A 67 18.21 15.78 -1.39
CA LYS A 67 19.37 16.60 -1.04
C LYS A 67 19.99 16.15 0.27
N ARG A 68 21.31 15.98 0.28
CA ARG A 68 22.08 15.84 1.51
C ARG A 68 22.25 17.23 2.15
N LEU A 69 21.84 17.33 3.40
CA LEU A 69 21.99 18.56 4.18
C LEU A 69 23.40 18.62 4.78
N ARG A 70 23.88 19.83 4.98
CA ARG A 70 25.18 20.08 5.65
C ARG A 70 25.01 20.54 7.10
N TRP A 71 23.79 20.88 7.47
CA TRP A 71 23.44 21.35 8.81
C TRP A 71 22.23 20.55 9.31
N PRO A 72 22.16 20.07 10.55
CA PRO A 72 23.16 20.28 11.63
C PRO A 72 24.41 19.38 11.49
N ASP A 73 24.38 18.31 10.73
CA ASP A 73 25.52 17.46 10.38
C ASP A 73 25.37 16.89 8.96
N ASP A 74 26.43 16.29 8.42
CA ASP A 74 26.47 15.75 7.06
C ASP A 74 25.69 14.42 6.87
N PHE A 75 25.10 13.88 7.93
CA PHE A 75 24.37 12.62 7.87
C PHE A 75 22.90 12.79 7.52
N PHE A 76 22.39 14.03 7.53
CA PHE A 76 21.01 14.31 7.18
C PHE A 76 20.76 14.31 5.67
N GLN A 77 19.67 13.66 5.28
CA GLN A 77 19.15 13.64 3.92
C GLN A 77 17.68 14.05 3.94
N LEU A 78 17.34 15.00 3.10
CA LEU A 78 15.98 15.46 2.86
C LEU A 78 15.54 14.99 1.48
N SER A 79 14.40 14.35 1.37
CA SER A 79 13.77 14.03 0.10
C SER A 79 12.31 14.47 0.08
N ALA A 80 11.88 14.96 -1.07
CA ALA A 80 10.49 15.31 -1.35
C ALA A 80 10.07 14.63 -2.65
N ALA A 81 8.84 14.11 -2.70
CA ALA A 81 8.30 13.51 -3.89
C ALA A 81 6.82 13.86 -4.06
N LEU A 82 6.44 14.09 -5.32
CA LEU A 82 5.06 14.20 -5.75
C LEU A 82 4.72 12.97 -6.57
N SER A 83 3.65 12.27 -6.23
CA SER A 83 3.21 11.08 -6.94
C SER A 83 1.72 11.14 -7.28
N TYR A 84 1.41 10.61 -8.44
CA TYR A 84 0.05 10.36 -8.91
C TYR A 84 -0.12 8.87 -9.18
N GLN A 85 -1.18 8.29 -8.65
CA GLN A 85 -1.52 6.88 -8.85
C GLN A 85 -3.00 6.78 -9.22
N ARG A 86 -3.28 6.05 -10.27
CA ARG A 86 -4.64 5.71 -10.69
C ARG A 86 -4.86 4.22 -10.53
N TYR A 87 -5.90 3.87 -9.78
CA TYR A 87 -6.38 2.52 -9.59
C TYR A 87 -7.64 2.31 -10.42
N MET A 88 -7.67 1.26 -11.21
CA MET A 88 -8.82 0.83 -12.00
C MET A 88 -9.18 -0.57 -11.50
N LEU A 89 -10.38 -0.69 -10.91
CA LEU A 89 -10.84 -1.89 -10.23
C LEU A 89 -12.05 -2.46 -10.96
N ARG A 90 -12.06 -3.77 -11.14
CA ARG A 90 -13.20 -4.52 -11.64
C ARG A 90 -13.40 -5.75 -10.77
N ASP A 91 -14.52 -5.76 -10.06
CA ASP A 91 -14.95 -6.80 -9.12
C ASP A 91 -13.85 -7.25 -8.12
N TRP A 92 -13.07 -6.24 -7.65
CA TRP A 92 -11.92 -6.43 -6.76
C TRP A 92 -12.29 -6.17 -5.32
N ASN A 93 -12.49 -7.25 -4.52
CA ASN A 93 -13.00 -7.15 -3.16
C ASN A 93 -11.96 -6.79 -2.09
N TYR A 94 -10.69 -6.70 -2.45
CA TYR A 94 -9.58 -6.42 -1.52
C TYR A 94 -9.27 -4.92 -1.39
N PHE A 95 -10.10 -4.06 -1.95
CA PHE A 95 -9.95 -2.61 -1.87
C PHE A 95 -11.23 -1.99 -1.30
N ILE A 96 -11.17 -0.69 -0.93
CA ILE A 96 -12.32 0.00 -0.31
C ILE A 96 -13.55 0.10 -1.23
N ILE A 97 -13.33 0.05 -2.54
CA ILE A 97 -14.37 -0.09 -3.57
C ILE A 97 -14.06 -1.30 -4.44
N SER A 98 -15.07 -2.05 -4.82
CA SER A 98 -14.91 -3.23 -5.68
C SER A 98 -14.81 -2.87 -7.16
N ASN A 99 -15.52 -1.83 -7.58
CA ASN A 99 -15.63 -1.42 -8.98
C ASN A 99 -15.38 0.08 -9.12
N GLY A 100 -14.70 0.45 -10.20
CA GLY A 100 -14.50 1.85 -10.59
C GLY A 100 -13.06 2.32 -10.55
N ASN A 101 -12.87 3.64 -10.55
CA ASN A 101 -11.57 4.27 -10.64
C ASN A 101 -11.30 5.13 -9.40
N CYS A 102 -10.13 4.95 -8.79
CA CYS A 102 -9.63 5.80 -7.73
C CYS A 102 -8.37 6.52 -8.16
N ASN A 103 -8.25 7.78 -7.79
CA ASN A 103 -7.05 8.58 -8.02
C ASN A 103 -6.43 8.98 -6.69
N ASN A 104 -5.12 8.86 -6.60
CA ASN A 104 -4.34 9.24 -5.45
C ASN A 104 -3.23 10.20 -5.90
N VAL A 105 -3.29 11.44 -5.45
CA VAL A 105 -2.21 12.41 -5.58
C VAL A 105 -1.62 12.59 -4.20
N ASN A 106 -0.35 12.35 -4.03
CA ASN A 106 0.29 12.54 -2.73
C ASN A 106 1.61 13.31 -2.85
N PHE A 107 1.85 14.11 -1.85
CA PHE A 107 3.11 14.80 -1.62
C PHE A 107 3.76 14.19 -0.38
N SER A 108 4.99 13.72 -0.51
CA SER A 108 5.76 13.12 0.58
C SER A 108 7.04 13.87 0.83
N ILE A 109 7.34 14.09 2.11
CA ILE A 109 8.61 14.64 2.58
C ILE A 109 9.21 13.61 3.54
N ASN A 110 10.47 13.26 3.32
CA ASN A 110 11.21 12.36 4.19
C ASN A 110 12.50 13.03 4.63
N LEU A 111 12.70 13.08 5.93
CA LEU A 111 13.96 13.47 6.55
C LEU A 111 14.58 12.23 7.17
N SER A 112 15.78 11.88 6.75
CA SER A 112 16.51 10.74 7.29
C SER A 112 17.90 11.15 7.75
N ARG A 113 18.39 10.50 8.79
CA ARG A 113 19.74 10.61 9.30
C ARG A 113 20.28 9.22 9.58
N ASN A 114 21.47 8.95 9.11
CA ASN A 114 22.16 7.70 9.41
C ASN A 114 23.61 7.98 9.77
N SER A 115 23.95 7.78 11.05
CA SER A 115 25.30 7.94 11.59
C SER A 115 25.85 6.64 12.16
N THR A 116 25.34 5.49 11.72
CA THR A 116 25.85 4.18 12.14
C THR A 116 27.23 3.91 11.57
N ASP A 117 28.08 3.27 12.35
CA ASP A 117 29.43 2.87 11.97
C ASP A 117 29.46 1.76 10.91
N ASN A 118 28.46 0.87 10.92
CA ASN A 118 28.33 -0.23 9.98
C ASN A 118 26.85 -0.47 9.65
N GLN A 119 26.53 -0.81 8.37
CA GLN A 119 25.15 -1.06 7.93
C GLN A 119 24.63 -2.43 8.34
N LEU A 120 25.48 -3.46 8.37
CA LEU A 120 25.05 -4.83 8.66
C LEU A 120 25.06 -5.14 10.16
N PHE A 121 26.12 -4.75 10.86
CA PHE A 121 26.29 -5.00 12.27
C PHE A 121 26.71 -3.70 13.00
N PRO A 122 25.80 -2.74 13.16
CA PRO A 122 26.15 -1.48 13.80
C PRO A 122 26.48 -1.68 15.29
N ARG A 123 27.59 -1.08 15.72
CA ARG A 123 28.03 -1.10 17.10
C ARG A 123 27.76 0.23 17.78
N THR A 124 27.81 1.32 17.02
CA THR A 124 27.57 2.67 17.51
C THR A 124 26.77 3.50 16.51
N GLY A 125 26.16 4.57 17.00
CA GLY A 125 25.47 5.54 16.16
C GLY A 125 23.95 5.43 16.22
N SER A 126 23.30 6.17 15.36
CA SER A 126 21.84 6.23 15.31
C SER A 126 21.31 6.37 13.89
N GLU A 127 20.11 5.83 13.69
CA GLU A 127 19.30 6.04 12.51
C GLU A 127 18.01 6.73 12.92
N PHE A 128 17.65 7.75 12.18
CA PHE A 128 16.44 8.52 12.36
C PHE A 128 15.74 8.70 11.02
N MET A 129 14.42 8.54 10.98
CA MET A 129 13.59 8.83 9.82
C MET A 129 12.27 9.46 10.27
N ALA A 130 11.98 10.63 9.75
CA ALA A 130 10.67 11.26 9.82
C ALA A 130 10.09 11.36 8.41
N SER A 131 8.86 10.88 8.23
CA SER A 131 8.16 10.88 6.96
C SER A 131 6.78 11.47 7.12
N VAL A 132 6.42 12.39 6.24
CA VAL A 132 5.10 13.00 6.14
C VAL A 132 4.59 12.80 4.74
N THR A 133 3.40 12.21 4.61
CA THR A 133 2.71 12.06 3.32
C THR A 133 1.35 12.73 3.44
N LEU A 134 1.07 13.65 2.53
CA LEU A 134 -0.14 14.44 2.49
C LEU A 134 -0.80 14.28 1.12
N THR A 135 -2.10 14.12 1.11
CA THR A 135 -2.91 14.25 -0.10
C THR A 135 -3.69 15.56 -0.04
N PRO A 136 -4.10 16.14 -1.17
CA PRO A 136 -5.02 17.27 -1.16
C PRO A 136 -6.33 16.93 -0.46
N PRO A 137 -6.93 17.84 0.32
CA PRO A 137 -8.19 17.64 1.02
C PRO A 137 -9.37 17.84 0.07
N TRP A 138 -9.56 16.91 -0.87
CA TRP A 138 -10.58 16.99 -1.92
C TRP A 138 -11.99 17.14 -1.37
N SER A 139 -12.29 16.51 -0.23
CA SER A 139 -13.61 16.57 0.41
C SER A 139 -13.96 17.94 0.95
N LEU A 140 -12.98 18.82 1.19
CA LEU A 140 -13.22 20.18 1.62
C LEU A 140 -13.47 21.13 0.45
N TRP A 141 -13.10 20.72 -0.78
CA TRP A 141 -13.16 21.58 -1.96
C TRP A 141 -14.30 21.24 -2.92
N ASP A 142 -14.79 19.98 -2.91
CA ASP A 142 -15.78 19.50 -3.88
C ASP A 142 -17.25 19.76 -3.48
N GLY A 143 -17.49 20.28 -2.28
CA GLY A 143 -18.82 20.67 -1.80
C GLY A 143 -19.83 19.51 -1.64
N LYS A 144 -19.37 18.26 -1.64
CA LYS A 144 -20.25 17.09 -1.50
C LYS A 144 -20.61 16.81 -0.05
N ASP A 145 -21.82 16.35 0.15
CA ASP A 145 -22.29 15.85 1.45
C ASP A 145 -21.83 14.42 1.69
N TYR A 146 -20.64 14.25 2.28
CA TYR A 146 -20.05 12.96 2.60
C TYR A 146 -20.75 12.21 3.75
N GLU A 147 -21.57 12.89 4.54
CA GLU A 147 -22.34 12.28 5.63
C GLU A 147 -23.41 11.33 5.10
N ASN A 148 -24.10 11.75 4.04
CA ASN A 148 -25.21 11.01 3.45
C ASN A 148 -24.80 10.09 2.29
N LEU A 149 -23.54 10.14 1.83
CA LEU A 149 -23.03 9.29 0.76
C LEU A 149 -22.62 7.91 1.27
N ALA A 150 -23.11 6.88 0.60
CA ALA A 150 -22.70 5.49 0.79
C ALA A 150 -22.68 5.04 2.26
N THR A 151 -23.79 5.21 2.95
CA THR A 151 -24.01 4.75 4.33
C THR A 151 -24.49 3.30 4.37
N ALA A 152 -24.49 2.68 5.57
CA ALA A 152 -25.05 1.34 5.76
C ALA A 152 -26.53 1.28 5.35
N GLN A 153 -27.32 2.34 5.60
CA GLN A 153 -28.71 2.42 5.17
C GLN A 153 -28.86 2.43 3.64
N THR A 154 -27.92 3.05 2.92
CA THR A 154 -27.91 3.01 1.45
C THR A 154 -27.63 1.59 0.95
N TYR A 155 -26.71 0.87 1.59
CA TYR A 155 -26.40 -0.53 1.27
C TYR A 155 -27.62 -1.44 1.43
N GLU A 156 -28.34 -1.32 2.55
CA GLU A 156 -29.54 -2.13 2.84
C GLU A 156 -30.71 -1.85 1.89
N LYS A 157 -30.86 -0.58 1.47
CA LYS A 157 -31.98 -0.17 0.62
C LYS A 157 -31.75 -0.44 -0.88
N ASN A 158 -30.56 -0.15 -1.37
CA ASN A 158 -30.22 -0.29 -2.79
C ASN A 158 -28.72 -0.44 -2.97
N TYR A 159 -28.28 -1.66 -3.29
CA TYR A 159 -26.87 -2.00 -3.46
C TYR A 159 -26.21 -1.29 -4.64
N GLU A 160 -26.89 -1.14 -5.77
CA GLU A 160 -26.33 -0.46 -6.95
C GLU A 160 -26.07 1.02 -6.69
N ARG A 161 -27.03 1.67 -6.01
CA ARG A 161 -26.88 3.06 -5.56
C ARG A 161 -25.70 3.17 -4.58
N TYR A 162 -25.61 2.27 -3.62
CA TYR A 162 -24.47 2.23 -2.68
C TYR A 162 -23.14 2.13 -3.40
N GLN A 163 -23.00 1.24 -4.38
CA GLN A 163 -21.79 1.08 -5.17
C GLN A 163 -21.42 2.37 -5.94
N SER A 164 -22.37 3.00 -6.58
CA SER A 164 -22.15 4.24 -7.33
C SER A 164 -21.74 5.41 -6.41
N GLU A 165 -22.35 5.52 -5.25
CA GLU A 165 -22.03 6.54 -4.24
C GLU A 165 -20.67 6.27 -3.58
N GLN A 166 -20.31 5.00 -3.33
CA GLN A 166 -18.97 4.59 -2.88
C GLN A 166 -17.90 5.02 -3.89
N GLN A 167 -18.13 4.80 -5.19
CA GLN A 167 -17.23 5.23 -6.24
C GLN A 167 -17.06 6.75 -6.26
N GLN A 168 -18.14 7.51 -6.11
CA GLN A 168 -18.08 8.97 -6.02
C GLN A 168 -17.31 9.44 -4.78
N LYS A 169 -17.50 8.77 -3.64
CA LYS A 169 -16.85 9.08 -2.37
C LYS A 169 -15.34 8.87 -2.43
N TYR A 170 -14.90 7.79 -3.05
CA TYR A 170 -13.49 7.39 -3.10
C TYR A 170 -12.82 7.63 -4.45
N ARG A 171 -13.44 8.39 -5.36
CA ARG A 171 -12.85 8.78 -6.63
C ARG A 171 -11.51 9.48 -6.47
N TRP A 172 -11.36 10.30 -5.44
CA TRP A 172 -10.14 10.93 -5.01
C TRP A 172 -9.81 10.48 -3.59
N ILE A 173 -8.70 9.81 -3.45
CA ILE A 173 -8.21 9.34 -2.16
C ILE A 173 -7.64 10.53 -1.38
N GLU A 174 -7.94 10.59 -0.08
CA GLU A 174 -7.41 11.62 0.79
C GLU A 174 -6.99 11.03 2.15
N TYR A 175 -5.83 11.43 2.61
CA TYR A 175 -5.28 11.09 3.92
C TYR A 175 -4.08 11.96 4.25
N HIS A 176 -3.73 11.97 5.52
CA HIS A 176 -2.42 12.41 5.98
C HIS A 176 -1.77 11.28 6.79
N LYS A 177 -0.49 11.05 6.56
CA LYS A 177 0.26 9.96 7.19
C LYS A 177 1.58 10.49 7.71
N TRP A 178 1.83 10.25 8.98
CA TRP A 178 3.03 10.65 9.69
C TRP A 178 3.72 9.42 10.21
N LYS A 179 5.01 9.28 9.97
CA LYS A 179 5.82 8.19 10.47
C LYS A 179 7.10 8.73 11.06
N LEU A 180 7.44 8.24 12.24
CA LEU A 180 8.69 8.50 12.91
C LEU A 180 9.33 7.16 13.25
N LYS A 181 10.59 6.98 12.88
CA LYS A 181 11.40 5.81 13.24
C LYS A 181 12.72 6.30 13.79
N SER A 182 13.14 5.72 14.91
CA SER A 182 14.46 5.97 15.49
C SER A 182 15.05 4.64 15.97
N ARG A 183 16.31 4.41 15.62
CA ARG A 183 17.13 3.32 16.14
C ARG A 183 18.43 3.90 16.66
N THR A 184 18.82 3.46 17.85
CA THR A 184 20.08 3.89 18.48
C THR A 184 20.86 2.64 18.92
N PHE A 185 22.13 2.62 18.63
CA PHE A 185 23.05 1.55 18.95
C PHE A 185 24.06 2.04 19.97
N THR A 186 24.04 1.43 21.16
CA THR A 186 24.92 1.80 22.28
C THR A 186 25.79 0.60 22.65
N PRO A 187 27.12 0.67 22.51
CA PRO A 187 27.99 -0.40 22.96
C PRO A 187 28.00 -0.45 24.47
N LEU A 188 27.71 -1.61 25.02
CA LEU A 188 27.74 -1.86 26.48
C LEU A 188 29.08 -2.41 26.93
N THR A 189 29.84 -3.03 26.04
CA THR A 189 31.17 -3.57 26.31
C THR A 189 32.14 -3.17 25.22
N THR A 190 33.41 -3.01 25.58
CA THR A 190 34.51 -2.73 24.68
C THR A 190 35.35 -4.00 24.47
N GLY A 191 35.90 -4.22 23.26
CA GLY A 191 36.76 -5.35 22.97
C GLY A 191 36.32 -6.18 21.76
N THR A 192 36.92 -7.34 21.58
CA THR A 192 36.65 -8.26 20.45
C THR A 192 35.22 -8.84 20.47
N LYS A 193 34.65 -9.01 21.66
CA LYS A 193 33.25 -9.41 21.86
C LYS A 193 32.48 -8.20 22.36
N CYS A 194 31.79 -7.49 21.46
CA CYS A 194 31.04 -6.30 21.79
C CYS A 194 29.56 -6.64 22.00
N LEU A 195 29.05 -6.32 23.21
CA LEU A 195 27.61 -6.34 23.47
C LEU A 195 27.03 -4.98 23.12
N VAL A 196 26.03 -4.95 22.24
CA VAL A 196 25.39 -3.72 21.77
C VAL A 196 23.93 -3.73 22.17
N LEU A 197 23.48 -2.66 22.82
CA LEU A 197 22.08 -2.40 23.09
C LEU A 197 21.48 -1.64 21.90
N MET A 198 20.49 -2.23 21.24
CA MET A 198 19.68 -1.55 20.20
C MET A 198 18.37 -1.07 20.82
N THR A 199 18.12 0.23 20.76
CA THR A 199 16.81 0.82 21.11
C THR A 199 16.10 1.24 19.83
N ARG A 200 14.84 0.82 19.67
CA ARG A 200 13.99 1.15 18.52
C ARG A 200 12.69 1.79 18.97
N VAL A 201 12.35 2.92 18.38
CA VAL A 201 11.07 3.62 18.57
C VAL A 201 10.44 3.83 17.21
N GLU A 202 9.18 3.44 17.06
CA GLU A 202 8.40 3.67 15.85
C GLU A 202 7.04 4.24 16.24
N LEU A 203 6.68 5.35 15.59
CA LEU A 203 5.37 6.00 15.73
C LEU A 203 4.76 6.17 14.34
N GLY A 204 3.47 5.91 14.23
CA GLY A 204 2.71 6.09 13.00
C GLY A 204 1.34 6.69 13.30
N ILE A 205 0.99 7.74 12.57
CA ILE A 205 -0.33 8.37 12.63
C ILE A 205 -0.88 8.39 11.22
N LEU A 206 -2.11 7.91 11.05
CA LEU A 206 -2.88 7.98 9.83
C LEU A 206 -4.20 8.66 10.14
N GLY A 207 -4.55 9.68 9.37
CA GLY A 207 -5.80 10.40 9.53
C GLY A 207 -6.43 10.79 8.20
N SER A 208 -7.68 11.20 8.27
CA SER A 208 -8.45 11.76 7.16
C SER A 208 -8.85 13.20 7.48
N TYR A 209 -9.05 14.02 6.45
CA TYR A 209 -9.48 15.41 6.62
C TYR A 209 -10.98 15.53 6.89
N ASN A 210 -11.75 14.52 6.46
CA ASN A 210 -13.20 14.48 6.64
C ASN A 210 -13.59 13.27 7.51
N LYS A 211 -14.42 13.51 8.53
CA LYS A 211 -14.93 12.51 9.48
C LYS A 211 -15.67 11.35 8.79
N TYR A 212 -16.38 11.66 7.72
CA TYR A 212 -17.23 10.70 6.99
C TYR A 212 -16.54 10.01 5.82
N LYS A 213 -15.30 10.42 5.50
CA LYS A 213 -14.49 9.83 4.44
C LYS A 213 -13.18 9.29 5.04
N LYS A 214 -13.20 8.01 5.41
CA LYS A 214 -12.03 7.35 6.01
C LYS A 214 -10.92 7.14 4.97
N SER A 215 -9.68 7.09 5.46
CA SER A 215 -8.55 6.70 4.63
C SER A 215 -8.70 5.24 4.16
N PRO A 216 -8.39 4.93 2.90
CA PRO A 216 -8.41 3.55 2.38
C PRO A 216 -7.19 2.71 2.81
N PHE A 217 -6.21 3.30 3.51
CA PHE A 217 -4.95 2.66 3.91
C PHE A 217 -4.82 2.59 5.41
#